data_4de09ec2ced9a17dec88d3d2dc10c679
#
_entry.id   4de09ec2ced9a17dec88d3d2dc10c679
#
_cell.length_a   1.000
_cell.length_b   1.000
_cell.length_c   1.000
_cell.angle_alpha   90.00
_cell.angle_beta   90.00
_cell.angle_gamma   90.00
#
_symmetry.space_group_name_H-M   'P 1'
#
loop_
_entity.id
_entity.type
_entity.pdbx_description
1 polymer ?
#
loop_
_entity_poly.entity_id
_entity_poly.type
_entity_poly.pdbx_seq_one_letter_code
_entity_poly.pdbx_strand_id
1 'polypeptide(L)'
;MKRVLGTAFLLMTFTAVLSAQSDLQPLVTVKLHKTESITLKQLKNRVAMYQKQTGVPSFSIDEKKEILNAMIDEKLATQAAHKAGLSISDSQVDRYFLESISAQVGQQVTEQEFAALVKSQSGMSLDEYFNAKIGLNLNEYKAFLKNQLIAQQYVMSLKQDSLQNMTVSDAEIRSFFEINKSNFVQNDILKLFLVVVPKAKDAAAAKKLASSLHTDVKNKKTSYAQLKVKGKVDNSGFQAGDMYISKGTLAAQQLGMDYDSLLKLFAQNTGFVSDIKEMPDDFQFYAVQEKYGAKILALDDEVQPDTAITVYEYIKEQLGRQKQAAGFAEAVEEVIKSLRLPENYQMLKSGDALNKLLEW
;
A
#
# COMPACT_ATOMS: atom_id res chain seq x y z
N MET A 1 -7.04 56.38 -43.65
CA MET A 1 -6.39 55.42 -42.76
C MET A 1 -7.43 54.56 -42.05
N LYS A 2 -8.03 53.61 -42.71
CA LYS A 2 -8.94 52.58 -42.14
C LYS A 2 -8.92 51.43 -43.12
N ARG A 3 -8.04 50.41 -42.92
CA ARG A 3 -8.07 49.08 -43.57
C ARG A 3 -6.70 48.41 -43.37
N VAL A 4 -6.37 47.95 -42.16
CA VAL A 4 -5.29 46.95 -41.90
C VAL A 4 -5.47 46.26 -40.52
N LEU A 5 -6.67 46.05 -40.01
CA LEU A 5 -6.89 45.36 -38.75
C LEU A 5 -7.74 44.09 -38.84
N GLY A 6 -7.96 43.58 -40.05
CA GLY A 6 -8.90 42.44 -40.25
C GLY A 6 -8.27 41.10 -40.58
N THR A 7 -6.94 41.01 -40.70
CA THR A 7 -6.31 39.76 -41.23
C THR A 7 -5.44 38.98 -40.22
N ALA A 8 -5.19 39.51 -39.04
CA ALA A 8 -4.35 38.83 -38.03
C ALA A 8 -5.10 37.89 -37.07
N PHE A 9 -6.45 37.97 -37.03
CA PHE A 9 -7.24 37.16 -36.09
C PHE A 9 -7.75 35.83 -36.65
N LEU A 10 -7.55 35.57 -37.94
CA LEU A 10 -8.01 34.32 -38.59
C LEU A 10 -6.94 33.24 -38.68
N LEU A 11 -5.69 33.55 -38.35
CA LEU A 11 -4.58 32.58 -38.42
C LEU A 11 -4.30 31.85 -37.07
N MET A 12 -4.77 32.39 -35.92
CA MET A 12 -4.57 31.71 -34.60
C MET A 12 -5.61 30.63 -34.29
N THR A 13 -6.76 30.61 -34.97
CA THR A 13 -7.77 29.57 -34.77
C THR A 13 -7.52 28.30 -35.56
N PHE A 14 -6.69 28.36 -36.59
CA PHE A 14 -6.39 27.19 -37.45
C PHE A 14 -5.35 26.24 -36.85
N THR A 15 -4.42 26.73 -36.02
CA THR A 15 -3.40 25.89 -35.36
C THR A 15 -3.96 25.09 -34.19
N ALA A 16 -4.92 25.63 -33.43
CA ALA A 16 -5.55 24.93 -32.32
C ALA A 16 -6.48 23.79 -32.79
N VAL A 17 -7.14 23.97 -33.97
CA VAL A 17 -8.00 22.93 -34.56
C VAL A 17 -7.17 21.77 -35.15
N LEU A 18 -6.00 22.05 -35.71
CA LEU A 18 -5.09 21.02 -36.24
C LEU A 18 -4.47 20.16 -35.12
N SER A 19 -4.12 20.75 -33.98
CA SER A 19 -3.59 20.00 -32.84
C SER A 19 -4.67 19.10 -32.19
N ALA A 20 -5.90 19.59 -32.03
CA ALA A 20 -7.02 18.82 -31.50
C ALA A 20 -7.40 17.65 -32.44
N GLN A 21 -7.28 17.84 -33.76
CA GLN A 21 -7.57 16.81 -34.75
C GLN A 21 -6.46 15.73 -34.80
N SER A 22 -5.21 16.11 -34.53
CA SER A 22 -4.09 15.14 -34.44
C SER A 22 -4.21 14.25 -33.19
N ASP A 23 -4.69 14.76 -32.08
CA ASP A 23 -4.82 14.02 -30.83
C ASP A 23 -5.91 12.93 -30.88
N LEU A 24 -6.95 13.13 -31.71
CA LEU A 24 -7.99 12.12 -31.94
C LEU A 24 -7.58 11.02 -32.92
N GLN A 25 -6.37 11.10 -33.49
CA GLN A 25 -5.87 10.12 -34.45
C GLN A 25 -5.77 8.73 -33.79
N PRO A 26 -6.40 7.70 -34.39
CA PRO A 26 -6.28 6.34 -33.90
C PRO A 26 -4.91 5.77 -34.21
N LEU A 27 -4.25 5.18 -33.20
CA LEU A 27 -2.96 4.49 -33.30
C LEU A 27 -3.14 3.00 -33.52
N VAL A 28 -4.15 2.43 -32.87
CA VAL A 28 -4.45 0.99 -32.86
C VAL A 28 -5.96 0.81 -32.86
N THR A 29 -6.43 -0.24 -33.52
CA THR A 29 -7.80 -0.74 -33.41
C THR A 29 -7.77 -2.12 -32.81
N VAL A 30 -8.55 -2.34 -31.73
CA VAL A 30 -8.81 -3.64 -31.10
C VAL A 30 -10.23 -4.08 -31.48
N LYS A 31 -10.41 -5.34 -31.89
CA LYS A 31 -11.66 -5.85 -32.48
C LYS A 31 -12.02 -7.28 -32.05
N LEU A 32 -11.59 -7.71 -30.86
CA LEU A 32 -11.80 -9.06 -30.37
C LEU A 32 -13.29 -9.34 -30.01
N HIS A 33 -13.96 -8.36 -29.43
CA HIS A 33 -15.39 -8.42 -29.08
C HIS A 33 -16.18 -7.29 -29.74
N LYS A 34 -15.65 -6.08 -29.69
CA LYS A 34 -16.18 -4.88 -30.35
C LYS A 34 -15.01 -4.06 -30.93
N THR A 35 -15.30 -3.28 -31.99
CA THR A 35 -14.26 -2.43 -32.57
C THR A 35 -14.05 -1.19 -31.73
N GLU A 36 -12.86 -1.04 -31.15
CA GLU A 36 -12.46 0.11 -30.34
C GLU A 36 -11.06 0.56 -30.71
N SER A 37 -10.87 1.89 -30.78
CA SER A 37 -9.54 2.46 -31.06
C SER A 37 -8.84 2.90 -29.79
N ILE A 38 -7.50 2.85 -29.83
CA ILE A 38 -6.62 3.58 -28.92
C ILE A 38 -6.09 4.79 -29.67
N THR A 39 -6.41 5.99 -29.19
CA THR A 39 -6.03 7.26 -29.84
C THR A 39 -4.73 7.82 -29.25
N LEU A 40 -4.11 8.74 -29.98
CA LEU A 40 -2.94 9.47 -29.47
C LEU A 40 -3.24 10.21 -28.17
N LYS A 41 -4.45 10.82 -28.05
CA LYS A 41 -4.89 11.48 -26.82
C LYS A 41 -4.95 10.54 -25.62
N GLN A 42 -5.48 9.32 -25.81
CA GLN A 42 -5.53 8.33 -24.75
C GLN A 42 -4.13 7.89 -24.31
N LEU A 43 -3.20 7.73 -25.25
CA LEU A 43 -1.81 7.44 -24.93
C LEU A 43 -1.14 8.60 -24.18
N LYS A 44 -1.32 9.84 -24.62
CA LYS A 44 -0.81 11.03 -23.91
C LYS A 44 -1.33 11.10 -22.47
N ASN A 45 -2.61 10.87 -22.29
CA ASN A 45 -3.21 10.83 -20.95
C ASN A 45 -2.62 9.72 -20.06
N ARG A 46 -2.38 8.51 -20.61
CA ARG A 46 -1.77 7.40 -19.90
C ARG A 46 -0.31 7.70 -19.52
N VAL A 47 0.46 8.30 -20.41
CA VAL A 47 1.83 8.74 -20.17
C VAL A 47 1.85 9.80 -19.08
N ALA A 48 0.98 10.82 -19.15
CA ALA A 48 0.86 11.87 -18.12
C ALA A 48 0.48 11.28 -16.74
N MET A 49 -0.38 10.27 -16.71
CA MET A 49 -0.72 9.54 -15.49
C MET A 49 0.53 8.88 -14.88
N TYR A 50 1.31 8.14 -15.68
CA TYR A 50 2.53 7.50 -15.19
C TYR A 50 3.60 8.50 -14.75
N GLN A 51 3.75 9.63 -15.46
CA GLN A 51 4.65 10.71 -15.03
C GLN A 51 4.32 11.21 -13.63
N LYS A 52 3.02 11.43 -13.35
CA LYS A 52 2.57 11.86 -12.02
C LYS A 52 2.78 10.79 -10.94
N GLN A 53 2.53 9.53 -11.26
CA GLN A 53 2.68 8.42 -10.31
C GLN A 53 4.14 8.11 -9.97
N THR A 54 5.03 8.18 -10.96
CA THR A 54 6.44 7.79 -10.81
C THR A 54 7.35 8.97 -10.51
N GLY A 55 6.90 10.21 -10.76
CA GLY A 55 7.73 11.42 -10.68
C GLY A 55 8.72 11.56 -11.83
N VAL A 56 8.68 10.67 -12.86
CA VAL A 56 9.54 10.73 -14.04
C VAL A 56 9.06 11.86 -14.96
N PRO A 57 9.89 12.86 -15.27
CA PRO A 57 9.44 14.05 -16.00
C PRO A 57 9.13 13.81 -17.49
N SER A 58 9.76 12.82 -18.09
CA SER A 58 9.53 12.46 -19.50
C SER A 58 9.82 10.99 -19.74
N PHE A 59 9.14 10.38 -20.72
CA PHE A 59 9.39 9.05 -21.21
C PHE A 59 9.96 9.11 -22.63
N SER A 60 10.90 8.22 -22.93
CA SER A 60 11.44 8.01 -24.27
C SER A 60 10.37 7.50 -25.23
N ILE A 61 10.66 7.53 -26.52
CA ILE A 61 9.76 6.97 -27.55
C ILE A 61 9.51 5.47 -27.30
N ASP A 62 10.53 4.72 -26.89
CA ASP A 62 10.39 3.29 -26.66
C ASP A 62 9.55 2.99 -25.42
N GLU A 63 9.73 3.73 -24.32
CA GLU A 63 8.86 3.63 -23.14
C GLU A 63 7.39 4.01 -23.46
N LYS A 64 7.17 5.02 -24.32
CA LYS A 64 5.81 5.35 -24.79
C LYS A 64 5.21 4.24 -25.65
N LYS A 65 6.01 3.51 -26.43
CA LYS A 65 5.57 2.31 -27.15
C LYS A 65 5.22 1.17 -26.20
N GLU A 66 5.99 0.98 -25.13
CA GLU A 66 5.68 -0.01 -24.09
C GLU A 66 4.35 0.33 -23.40
N ILE A 67 4.11 1.60 -23.09
CA ILE A 67 2.83 2.06 -22.56
C ILE A 67 1.69 1.80 -23.54
N LEU A 68 1.89 2.06 -24.84
CA LEU A 68 0.90 1.75 -25.87
C LEU A 68 0.61 0.24 -25.94
N ASN A 69 1.65 -0.59 -25.86
CA ASN A 69 1.53 -2.05 -25.83
C ASN A 69 0.72 -2.50 -24.59
N ALA A 70 1.01 -1.96 -23.42
CA ALA A 70 0.22 -2.25 -22.20
C ALA A 70 -1.26 -1.84 -22.34
N MET A 71 -1.55 -0.72 -23.03
CA MET A 71 -2.93 -0.31 -23.32
C MET A 71 -3.64 -1.26 -24.31
N ILE A 72 -2.90 -1.82 -25.27
CA ILE A 72 -3.44 -2.86 -26.18
C ILE A 72 -3.80 -4.11 -25.37
N ASP A 73 -2.89 -4.57 -24.50
CA ASP A 73 -3.07 -5.76 -23.66
C ASP A 73 -4.26 -5.61 -22.73
N GLU A 74 -4.36 -4.47 -22.03
CA GLU A 74 -5.50 -4.14 -21.17
C GLU A 74 -6.83 -4.20 -21.96
N LYS A 75 -6.85 -3.60 -23.15
CA LYS A 75 -8.06 -3.59 -23.98
C LYS A 75 -8.41 -4.97 -24.53
N LEU A 76 -7.41 -5.77 -24.94
CA LEU A 76 -7.61 -7.15 -25.36
C LEU A 76 -8.18 -8.00 -24.23
N ALA A 77 -7.58 -7.94 -23.03
CA ALA A 77 -8.04 -8.69 -21.87
C ALA A 77 -9.45 -8.27 -21.45
N THR A 78 -9.74 -6.97 -21.44
CA THR A 78 -11.08 -6.44 -21.12
C THR A 78 -12.13 -6.91 -22.14
N GLN A 79 -11.82 -6.88 -23.44
CA GLN A 79 -12.73 -7.36 -24.47
C GLN A 79 -12.90 -8.89 -24.42
N ALA A 80 -11.84 -9.64 -24.11
CA ALA A 80 -11.92 -11.08 -23.91
C ALA A 80 -12.81 -11.45 -22.70
N ALA A 81 -12.66 -10.72 -21.61
CA ALA A 81 -13.52 -10.86 -20.42
C ALA A 81 -15.00 -10.65 -20.77
N HIS A 82 -15.32 -9.56 -21.45
CA HIS A 82 -16.69 -9.28 -21.90
C HIS A 82 -17.23 -10.34 -22.86
N LYS A 83 -16.42 -10.84 -23.81
CA LYS A 83 -16.77 -11.95 -24.70
C LYS A 83 -17.06 -13.24 -23.92
N ALA A 84 -16.35 -13.45 -22.81
CA ALA A 84 -16.58 -14.57 -21.88
C ALA A 84 -17.77 -14.34 -20.92
N GLY A 85 -18.48 -13.22 -21.03
CA GLY A 85 -19.62 -12.88 -20.16
C GLY A 85 -19.26 -12.35 -18.77
N LEU A 86 -17.98 -12.04 -18.52
CA LEU A 86 -17.55 -11.45 -17.25
C LEU A 86 -17.91 -9.96 -17.20
N SER A 87 -18.32 -9.51 -16.03
CA SER A 87 -18.63 -8.11 -15.76
C SER A 87 -18.33 -7.74 -14.31
N ILE A 88 -17.92 -6.52 -14.09
CA ILE A 88 -17.73 -5.93 -12.77
C ILE A 88 -18.74 -4.78 -12.62
N SER A 89 -19.56 -4.83 -11.56
CA SER A 89 -20.51 -3.77 -11.25
C SER A 89 -19.81 -2.54 -10.67
N ASP A 90 -20.42 -1.37 -10.81
CA ASP A 90 -19.85 -0.14 -10.23
C ASP A 90 -19.76 -0.25 -8.71
N SER A 91 -20.70 -0.91 -8.05
CA SER A 91 -20.65 -1.17 -6.60
C SER A 91 -19.47 -2.06 -6.16
N GLN A 92 -19.02 -2.98 -7.03
CA GLN A 92 -17.81 -3.76 -6.76
C GLN A 92 -16.55 -2.89 -6.91
N VAL A 93 -16.53 -2.00 -7.91
CA VAL A 93 -15.44 -1.03 -8.09
C VAL A 93 -15.37 -0.07 -6.90
N ASP A 94 -16.51 0.47 -6.46
CA ASP A 94 -16.59 1.36 -5.31
C ASP A 94 -16.09 0.69 -4.03
N ARG A 95 -16.46 -0.57 -3.80
CA ARG A 95 -15.98 -1.34 -2.66
C ARG A 95 -14.46 -1.51 -2.71
N TYR A 96 -13.92 -1.97 -3.83
CA TYR A 96 -12.48 -2.16 -4.00
C TYR A 96 -11.71 -0.84 -3.81
N PHE A 97 -12.24 0.25 -4.38
CA PHE A 97 -11.69 1.59 -4.20
C PHE A 97 -11.64 1.98 -2.72
N LEU A 98 -12.75 1.84 -1.99
CA LEU A 98 -12.82 2.19 -0.57
C LEU A 98 -11.97 1.29 0.32
N GLU A 99 -11.88 -0.01 0.02
CA GLU A 99 -10.98 -0.94 0.70
C GLU A 99 -9.51 -0.53 0.52
N SER A 100 -9.10 -0.15 -0.71
CA SER A 100 -7.74 0.29 -1.00
C SER A 100 -7.39 1.60 -0.27
N ILE A 101 -8.31 2.57 -0.25
CA ILE A 101 -8.14 3.82 0.50
C ILE A 101 -8.10 3.56 2.01
N SER A 102 -9.00 2.72 2.53
CA SER A 102 -9.05 2.37 3.96
C SER A 102 -7.75 1.72 4.42
N ALA A 103 -7.18 0.83 3.60
CA ALA A 103 -5.88 0.23 3.88
C ALA A 103 -4.74 1.28 3.92
N GLN A 104 -4.79 2.27 3.03
CA GLN A 104 -3.79 3.34 2.98
C GLN A 104 -3.93 4.32 4.16
N VAL A 105 -5.15 4.63 4.57
CA VAL A 105 -5.44 5.53 5.71
C VAL A 105 -5.25 4.83 7.06
N GLY A 106 -5.27 3.48 7.08
CA GLY A 106 -5.13 2.66 8.29
C GLY A 106 -6.43 2.51 9.11
N GLN A 107 -7.57 2.97 8.56
CA GLN A 107 -8.89 2.80 9.14
C GLN A 107 -9.96 2.72 8.07
N GLN A 108 -11.10 2.11 8.36
CA GLN A 108 -12.23 2.07 7.45
C GLN A 108 -12.79 3.48 7.23
N VAL A 109 -12.96 3.86 5.96
CA VAL A 109 -13.53 5.16 5.58
C VAL A 109 -14.56 4.99 4.48
N THR A 110 -15.60 5.82 4.53
CA THR A 110 -16.53 6.03 3.42
C THR A 110 -15.96 7.04 2.42
N GLU A 111 -16.52 7.12 1.22
CA GLU A 111 -16.11 8.13 0.23
C GLU A 111 -16.31 9.57 0.75
N GLN A 112 -17.36 9.80 1.52
CA GLN A 112 -17.62 11.11 2.14
C GLN A 112 -16.58 11.48 3.19
N GLU A 113 -16.21 10.54 4.06
CA GLU A 113 -15.17 10.75 5.07
C GLU A 113 -13.81 10.96 4.42
N PHE A 114 -13.49 10.19 3.37
CA PHE A 114 -12.27 10.40 2.61
C PHE A 114 -12.26 11.77 1.90
N ALA A 115 -13.39 12.20 1.31
CA ALA A 115 -13.52 13.54 0.73
C ALA A 115 -13.31 14.66 1.77
N ALA A 116 -13.88 14.50 2.97
CA ALA A 116 -13.67 15.44 4.08
C ALA A 116 -12.21 15.48 4.53
N LEU A 117 -11.55 14.32 4.61
CA LEU A 117 -10.13 14.20 4.95
C LEU A 117 -9.24 14.91 3.91
N VAL A 118 -9.46 14.63 2.63
CA VAL A 118 -8.72 15.29 1.52
C VAL A 118 -8.92 16.79 1.57
N LYS A 119 -10.17 17.26 1.75
CA LYS A 119 -10.46 18.69 1.82
C LYS A 119 -9.82 19.37 3.02
N SER A 120 -9.79 18.70 4.17
CA SER A 120 -9.15 19.26 5.38
C SER A 120 -7.63 19.36 5.27
N GLN A 121 -6.98 18.39 4.58
CA GLN A 121 -5.53 18.33 4.47
C GLN A 121 -4.97 19.15 3.28
N SER A 122 -5.69 19.21 2.17
CA SER A 122 -5.21 19.80 0.92
C SER A 122 -6.03 20.98 0.41
N GLY A 123 -7.22 21.21 0.94
CA GLY A 123 -8.19 22.18 0.45
C GLY A 123 -8.92 21.77 -0.85
N MET A 124 -8.61 20.60 -1.40
CA MET A 124 -9.07 20.11 -2.71
C MET A 124 -10.35 19.28 -2.58
N SER A 125 -11.19 19.27 -3.62
CA SER A 125 -12.18 18.23 -3.85
C SER A 125 -11.51 16.91 -4.25
N LEU A 126 -12.25 15.78 -4.23
CA LEU A 126 -11.69 14.48 -4.69
C LEU A 126 -11.24 14.54 -6.15
N ASP A 127 -12.02 15.14 -7.04
CA ASP A 127 -11.67 15.26 -8.45
C ASP A 127 -10.38 16.07 -8.65
N GLU A 128 -10.22 17.18 -7.94
CA GLU A 128 -8.99 17.98 -7.98
C GLU A 128 -7.80 17.20 -7.42
N TYR A 129 -8.02 16.48 -6.33
CA TYR A 129 -6.98 15.66 -5.70
C TYR A 129 -6.51 14.54 -6.63
N PHE A 130 -7.44 13.76 -7.22
CA PHE A 130 -7.10 12.69 -8.15
C PHE A 130 -6.45 13.24 -9.43
N ASN A 131 -6.94 14.35 -9.97
CA ASN A 131 -6.30 15.04 -11.09
C ASN A 131 -4.88 15.51 -10.75
N ALA A 132 -4.67 16.07 -9.57
CA ALA A 132 -3.34 16.53 -9.15
C ALA A 132 -2.37 15.37 -8.96
N LYS A 133 -2.83 14.26 -8.35
CA LYS A 133 -1.97 13.13 -7.97
C LYS A 133 -1.78 12.10 -9.09
N ILE A 134 -2.84 11.84 -9.87
CA ILE A 134 -2.90 10.73 -10.82
C ILE A 134 -3.12 11.22 -12.26
N GLY A 135 -3.71 12.40 -12.45
CA GLY A 135 -4.03 12.94 -13.78
C GLY A 135 -5.38 12.48 -14.33
N LEU A 136 -6.21 11.89 -13.50
CA LEU A 136 -7.56 11.44 -13.81
C LEU A 136 -8.52 12.05 -12.78
N ASN A 137 -9.75 12.37 -13.15
CA ASN A 137 -10.78 12.63 -12.15
C ASN A 137 -11.23 11.31 -11.49
N LEU A 138 -12.04 11.39 -10.42
CA LEU A 138 -12.43 10.20 -9.66
C LEU A 138 -13.18 9.17 -10.52
N ASN A 139 -14.08 9.62 -11.40
CA ASN A 139 -14.84 8.73 -12.27
C ASN A 139 -13.95 8.04 -13.31
N GLU A 140 -13.00 8.77 -13.90
CA GLU A 140 -11.99 8.21 -14.82
C GLU A 140 -11.10 7.20 -14.12
N TYR A 141 -10.69 7.47 -12.87
CA TYR A 141 -9.93 6.55 -12.06
C TYR A 141 -10.72 5.27 -11.74
N LYS A 142 -11.99 5.40 -11.33
CA LYS A 142 -12.87 4.23 -11.10
C LYS A 142 -13.09 3.42 -12.39
N ALA A 143 -13.23 4.07 -13.54
CA ALA A 143 -13.31 3.39 -14.83
C ALA A 143 -12.01 2.64 -15.18
N PHE A 144 -10.87 3.22 -14.88
CA PHE A 144 -9.56 2.57 -15.01
C PHE A 144 -9.45 1.34 -14.09
N LEU A 145 -9.82 1.47 -12.82
CA LEU A 145 -9.88 0.34 -11.88
C LEU A 145 -10.80 -0.77 -12.36
N LYS A 146 -11.98 -0.41 -12.90
CA LYS A 146 -12.93 -1.38 -13.45
C LYS A 146 -12.31 -2.24 -14.55
N ASN A 147 -11.57 -1.61 -15.49
CA ASN A 147 -10.89 -2.32 -16.56
C ASN A 147 -9.78 -3.24 -16.02
N GLN A 148 -9.02 -2.79 -15.03
CA GLN A 148 -8.01 -3.63 -14.37
C GLN A 148 -8.63 -4.84 -13.67
N LEU A 149 -9.69 -4.62 -12.89
CA LEU A 149 -10.37 -5.69 -12.15
C LEU A 149 -10.98 -6.74 -13.08
N ILE A 150 -11.61 -6.33 -14.19
CA ILE A 150 -12.21 -7.28 -15.14
C ILE A 150 -11.14 -8.06 -15.90
N ALA A 151 -10.03 -7.43 -16.28
CA ALA A 151 -8.90 -8.12 -16.91
C ALA A 151 -8.25 -9.12 -15.94
N GLN A 152 -8.05 -8.73 -14.67
CA GLN A 152 -7.54 -9.62 -13.64
C GLN A 152 -8.49 -10.81 -13.41
N GLN A 153 -9.80 -10.56 -13.30
CA GLN A 153 -10.79 -11.62 -13.13
C GLN A 153 -10.79 -12.61 -14.31
N TYR A 154 -10.59 -12.12 -15.54
CA TYR A 154 -10.48 -12.96 -16.71
C TYR A 154 -9.25 -13.90 -16.64
N VAL A 155 -8.08 -13.36 -16.31
CA VAL A 155 -6.88 -14.18 -16.13
C VAL A 155 -7.09 -15.22 -15.03
N MET A 156 -7.63 -14.79 -13.88
CA MET A 156 -7.93 -15.70 -12.77
C MET A 156 -8.90 -16.81 -13.18
N SER A 157 -9.93 -16.50 -13.96
CA SER A 157 -10.90 -17.52 -14.42
C SER A 157 -10.29 -18.58 -15.35
N LEU A 158 -9.26 -18.20 -16.11
CA LEU A 158 -8.57 -19.12 -17.03
C LEU A 158 -7.46 -19.94 -16.34
N LYS A 159 -6.86 -19.40 -15.28
CA LYS A 159 -5.66 -19.95 -14.64
C LYS A 159 -5.88 -20.33 -13.18
N GLN A 160 -7.14 -20.40 -12.74
CA GLN A 160 -7.50 -20.67 -11.35
C GLN A 160 -6.79 -21.90 -10.80
N ASP A 161 -6.86 -23.04 -11.50
CA ASP A 161 -6.29 -24.30 -11.02
C ASP A 161 -4.76 -24.22 -10.87
N SER A 162 -4.06 -23.61 -11.83
CA SER A 162 -2.59 -23.45 -11.75
C SER A 162 -2.17 -22.52 -10.64
N LEU A 163 -2.91 -21.42 -10.42
CA LEU A 163 -2.61 -20.43 -9.38
C LEU A 163 -2.95 -20.95 -7.98
N GLN A 164 -4.05 -21.69 -7.80
CA GLN A 164 -4.44 -22.26 -6.51
C GLN A 164 -3.52 -23.40 -6.05
N ASN A 165 -2.94 -24.15 -6.99
CA ASN A 165 -2.03 -25.25 -6.69
C ASN A 165 -0.58 -24.83 -6.48
N MET A 166 -0.28 -23.53 -6.52
CA MET A 166 1.06 -23.01 -6.23
C MET A 166 1.36 -23.11 -4.73
N THR A 167 2.11 -24.11 -4.35
CA THR A 167 2.54 -24.32 -2.97
C THR A 167 4.04 -24.11 -2.81
N VAL A 168 4.47 -23.81 -1.61
CA VAL A 168 5.88 -23.73 -1.25
C VAL A 168 6.26 -25.06 -0.59
N SER A 169 7.28 -25.71 -1.12
CA SER A 169 7.78 -26.99 -0.57
C SER A 169 8.66 -26.73 0.65
N ASP A 170 8.75 -27.75 1.53
CA ASP A 170 9.68 -27.72 2.68
C ASP A 170 11.14 -27.52 2.24
N ALA A 171 11.54 -28.12 1.12
CA ALA A 171 12.90 -27.95 0.58
C ALA A 171 13.22 -26.49 0.21
N GLU A 172 12.26 -25.76 -0.37
CA GLU A 172 12.43 -24.35 -0.70
C GLU A 172 12.54 -23.48 0.56
N ILE A 173 11.72 -23.76 1.58
CA ILE A 173 11.75 -23.05 2.85
C ILE A 173 13.12 -23.22 3.52
N ARG A 174 13.61 -24.47 3.61
CA ARG A 174 14.92 -24.76 4.20
C ARG A 174 16.07 -24.15 3.40
N SER A 175 16.01 -24.23 2.08
CA SER A 175 17.02 -23.60 1.20
C SER A 175 17.06 -22.09 1.38
N PHE A 176 15.88 -21.43 1.42
CA PHE A 176 15.79 -20.00 1.67
C PHE A 176 16.36 -19.62 3.03
N PHE A 177 16.04 -20.39 4.07
CA PHE A 177 16.55 -20.18 5.42
C PHE A 177 18.08 -20.27 5.46
N GLU A 178 18.66 -21.32 4.89
CA GLU A 178 20.13 -21.51 4.93
C GLU A 178 20.87 -20.38 4.20
N ILE A 179 20.34 -19.93 3.04
CA ILE A 179 20.94 -18.80 2.29
C ILE A 179 20.81 -17.48 3.06
N ASN A 180 19.72 -17.30 3.81
CA ASN A 180 19.39 -16.04 4.47
C ASN A 180 19.54 -16.09 6.00
N LYS A 181 20.19 -17.10 6.54
CA LYS A 181 20.28 -17.38 7.98
C LYS A 181 20.79 -16.19 8.80
N SER A 182 21.71 -15.41 8.24
CA SER A 182 22.22 -14.19 8.88
C SER A 182 21.17 -13.08 9.06
N ASN A 183 20.05 -13.14 8.35
CA ASN A 183 18.96 -12.18 8.49
C ASN A 183 17.98 -12.56 9.60
N PHE A 184 18.01 -13.82 10.06
CA PHE A 184 17.17 -14.32 11.14
C PHE A 184 17.88 -14.21 12.48
N VAL A 185 18.08 -12.96 12.91
CA VAL A 185 18.75 -12.65 14.18
C VAL A 185 17.76 -11.91 15.08
N GLN A 186 17.53 -12.48 16.26
CA GLN A 186 16.87 -11.78 17.36
C GLN A 186 17.93 -11.01 18.15
N ASN A 187 17.71 -9.72 18.34
CA ASN A 187 18.49 -8.92 19.28
C ASN A 187 18.04 -9.19 20.73
N ASP A 188 18.77 -8.67 21.71
CA ASP A 188 18.23 -8.60 23.09
C ASP A 188 16.88 -7.85 23.07
N ILE A 189 15.84 -8.46 23.64
CA ILE A 189 14.49 -7.89 23.75
C ILE A 189 14.07 -7.88 25.22
N LEU A 190 13.47 -6.76 25.63
CA LEU A 190 12.72 -6.67 26.90
C LEU A 190 11.23 -6.65 26.60
N LYS A 191 10.47 -7.48 27.31
CA LYS A 191 9.03 -7.34 27.43
C LYS A 191 8.75 -6.50 28.66
N LEU A 192 8.20 -5.31 28.42
CA LEU A 192 7.80 -4.38 29.45
C LEU A 192 6.30 -4.43 29.63
N PHE A 193 5.84 -4.34 30.86
CA PHE A 193 4.46 -4.00 31.18
C PHE A 193 4.39 -2.48 31.36
N LEU A 194 3.70 -1.80 30.46
CA LEU A 194 3.52 -0.34 30.47
C LEU A 194 2.16 0.01 31.07
N VAL A 195 2.13 1.00 31.94
CA VAL A 195 0.91 1.64 32.45
C VAL A 195 0.92 3.12 32.09
N VAL A 196 -0.17 3.59 31.50
CA VAL A 196 -0.39 4.98 31.11
C VAL A 196 -1.65 5.49 31.78
N VAL A 197 -1.54 6.58 32.50
CA VAL A 197 -2.66 7.25 33.21
C VAL A 197 -2.84 8.65 32.63
N PRO A 198 -3.81 8.87 31.72
CA PRO A 198 -4.06 10.17 31.13
C PRO A 198 -4.45 11.21 32.18
N LYS A 199 -3.89 12.43 32.08
CA LYS A 199 -4.21 13.54 32.96
C LYS A 199 -5.66 14.01 32.83
N ALA A 200 -6.24 13.85 31.64
CA ALA A 200 -7.61 14.28 31.31
C ALA A 200 -7.93 15.67 31.87
N LYS A 201 -9.03 15.80 32.65
CA LYS A 201 -9.45 17.08 33.27
C LYS A 201 -8.90 17.28 34.69
N ASP A 202 -8.34 16.24 35.33
CA ASP A 202 -7.85 16.28 36.69
C ASP A 202 -6.50 15.57 36.84
N ALA A 203 -5.43 16.33 36.68
CA ALA A 203 -4.05 15.84 36.78
C ALA A 203 -3.72 15.34 38.23
N ALA A 204 -4.34 15.88 39.25
CA ALA A 204 -4.10 15.45 40.63
C ALA A 204 -4.71 14.06 40.91
N ALA A 205 -5.91 13.83 40.43
CA ALA A 205 -6.55 12.50 40.50
C ALA A 205 -5.76 11.47 39.66
N ALA A 206 -5.32 11.83 38.47
CA ALA A 206 -4.48 10.97 37.60
C ALA A 206 -3.15 10.60 38.29
N LYS A 207 -2.47 11.56 38.92
CA LYS A 207 -1.25 11.31 39.68
C LYS A 207 -1.47 10.36 40.86
N LYS A 208 -2.58 10.54 41.60
CA LYS A 208 -2.96 9.65 42.71
C LYS A 208 -3.24 8.22 42.22
N LEU A 209 -3.95 8.09 41.11
CA LEU A 209 -4.21 6.79 40.45
C LEU A 209 -2.92 6.11 39.99
N ALA A 210 -2.04 6.84 39.31
CA ALA A 210 -0.73 6.33 38.90
C ALA A 210 0.10 5.84 40.09
N SER A 211 0.12 6.59 41.20
CA SER A 211 0.83 6.21 42.41
C SER A 211 0.27 4.95 43.06
N SER A 212 -1.07 4.81 43.07
CA SER A 212 -1.73 3.60 43.57
C SER A 212 -1.38 2.37 42.72
N LEU A 213 -1.53 2.49 41.37
CA LEU A 213 -1.21 1.40 40.44
C LEU A 213 0.26 1.01 40.51
N HIS A 214 1.17 1.99 40.60
CA HIS A 214 2.60 1.76 40.76
C HIS A 214 2.90 0.97 42.05
N THR A 215 2.28 1.35 43.18
CA THR A 215 2.45 0.67 44.45
C THR A 215 1.92 -0.77 44.39
N ASP A 216 0.77 -0.98 43.75
CA ASP A 216 0.19 -2.31 43.58
C ASP A 216 1.06 -3.23 42.72
N VAL A 217 1.64 -2.69 41.62
CA VAL A 217 2.59 -3.42 40.77
C VAL A 217 3.88 -3.73 41.54
N LYS A 218 4.46 -2.74 42.21
CA LYS A 218 5.73 -2.89 42.94
C LYS A 218 5.62 -3.91 44.08
N ASN A 219 4.49 -3.93 44.76
CA ASN A 219 4.19 -4.85 45.88
C ASN A 219 3.56 -6.17 45.40
N LYS A 220 3.41 -6.40 44.10
CA LYS A 220 2.80 -7.60 43.50
C LYS A 220 1.37 -7.88 44.01
N LYS A 221 0.62 -6.85 44.40
CA LYS A 221 -0.76 -6.99 44.88
C LYS A 221 -1.73 -7.31 43.75
N THR A 222 -1.42 -6.92 42.53
CA THR A 222 -2.22 -7.18 41.34
C THR A 222 -1.32 -7.70 40.22
N SER A 223 -1.78 -8.72 39.48
CA SER A 223 -1.02 -9.27 38.38
C SER A 223 -1.10 -8.35 37.16
N TYR A 224 -0.08 -8.41 36.28
CA TYR A 224 -0.10 -7.67 35.01
C TYR A 224 -1.31 -8.02 34.15
N ALA A 225 -1.71 -9.31 34.09
CA ALA A 225 -2.89 -9.76 33.38
C ALA A 225 -4.18 -9.09 33.90
N GLN A 226 -4.35 -9.01 35.23
CA GLN A 226 -5.51 -8.33 35.82
C GLN A 226 -5.53 -6.85 35.50
N LEU A 227 -4.37 -6.17 35.52
CA LEU A 227 -4.30 -4.74 35.17
C LEU A 227 -4.57 -4.51 33.68
N LYS A 228 -4.10 -5.39 32.78
CA LYS A 228 -4.43 -5.33 31.33
C LYS A 228 -5.95 -5.44 31.10
N VAL A 229 -6.63 -6.34 31.82
CA VAL A 229 -8.09 -6.47 31.71
C VAL A 229 -8.80 -5.24 32.27
N LYS A 230 -8.40 -4.76 33.45
CA LYS A 230 -8.97 -3.55 34.07
C LYS A 230 -8.77 -2.30 33.23
N GLY A 231 -7.57 -2.13 32.60
CA GLY A 231 -7.26 -0.98 31.77
C GLY A 231 -8.03 -0.92 30.43
N LYS A 232 -8.65 -2.04 30.01
CA LYS A 232 -9.53 -2.10 28.82
C LYS A 232 -11.00 -1.71 29.13
N VAL A 233 -11.36 -1.61 30.40
CA VAL A 233 -12.73 -1.23 30.80
C VAL A 233 -12.91 0.28 30.59
N ASP A 234 -14.03 0.66 29.98
CA ASP A 234 -14.40 2.06 29.84
C ASP A 234 -14.38 2.80 31.17
N ASN A 235 -13.83 4.01 31.16
CA ASN A 235 -13.67 4.85 32.38
C ASN A 235 -12.76 4.29 33.47
N SER A 236 -11.90 3.31 33.18
CA SER A 236 -10.90 2.82 34.14
C SER A 236 -9.92 3.89 34.60
N GLY A 237 -9.75 4.95 33.81
CA GLY A 237 -8.82 6.05 34.04
C GLY A 237 -7.37 5.72 33.73
N PHE A 238 -7.06 4.52 33.24
CA PHE A 238 -5.72 4.12 32.83
C PHE A 238 -5.75 3.09 31.68
N GLN A 239 -4.63 2.95 31.02
CA GLN A 239 -4.36 1.89 30.05
C GLN A 239 -3.16 1.08 30.52
N ALA A 240 -3.18 -0.22 30.23
CA ALA A 240 -2.06 -1.10 30.55
C ALA A 240 -1.87 -2.16 29.46
N GLY A 241 -0.62 -2.43 29.10
CA GLY A 241 -0.30 -3.38 28.01
C GLY A 241 1.14 -3.84 28.04
N ASP A 242 1.42 -4.84 27.21
CA ASP A 242 2.78 -5.30 26.98
C ASP A 242 3.42 -4.47 25.86
N MET A 243 4.70 -4.17 26.02
CA MET A 243 5.52 -3.48 25.03
C MET A 243 6.85 -4.23 24.88
N TYR A 244 7.21 -4.53 23.63
CA TYR A 244 8.47 -5.18 23.31
C TYR A 244 9.46 -4.16 22.78
N ILE A 245 10.64 -4.09 23.34
CA ILE A 245 11.72 -3.20 22.93
C ILE A 245 12.98 -4.01 22.60
N SER A 246 13.46 -3.85 21.38
CA SER A 246 14.76 -4.42 20.97
C SER A 246 15.89 -3.47 21.38
N LYS A 247 17.02 -4.04 21.81
CA LYS A 247 18.20 -3.26 22.18
C LYS A 247 18.79 -2.55 20.97
N GLY A 248 18.58 -1.23 20.87
CA GLY A 248 19.04 -0.43 19.75
C GLY A 248 18.71 1.05 19.89
N THR A 249 19.35 1.88 19.08
CA THR A 249 19.19 3.35 19.11
C THR A 249 17.75 3.78 18.78
N LEU A 250 17.07 3.04 17.88
CA LEU A 250 15.67 3.32 17.55
C LEU A 250 14.75 3.14 18.76
N ALA A 251 14.96 2.10 19.57
CA ALA A 251 14.17 1.89 20.78
C ALA A 251 14.42 2.99 21.81
N ALA A 252 15.66 3.46 21.95
CA ALA A 252 15.97 4.62 22.81
C ALA A 252 15.18 5.85 22.38
N GLN A 253 15.14 6.15 21.09
CA GLN A 253 14.37 7.27 20.53
C GLN A 253 12.85 7.10 20.78
N GLN A 254 12.30 5.91 20.55
CA GLN A 254 10.87 5.62 20.78
C GLN A 254 10.47 5.80 22.25
N LEU A 255 11.36 5.45 23.19
CA LEU A 255 11.14 5.63 24.62
C LEU A 255 11.46 7.04 25.13
N GLY A 256 11.96 7.93 24.26
CA GLY A 256 12.36 9.27 24.63
C GLY A 256 13.50 9.30 25.66
N MET A 257 14.48 8.38 25.53
CA MET A 257 15.66 8.28 26.40
C MET A 257 16.95 8.23 25.58
N ASP A 258 18.08 8.52 26.21
CA ASP A 258 19.38 8.30 25.59
C ASP A 258 19.77 6.80 25.60
N TYR A 259 20.74 6.42 24.77
CA TYR A 259 21.13 5.02 24.60
C TYR A 259 21.74 4.42 25.88
N ASP A 260 22.47 5.23 26.70
CA ASP A 260 23.06 4.74 27.96
C ASP A 260 21.95 4.43 28.98
N SER A 261 20.88 5.21 29.01
CA SER A 261 19.69 4.93 29.83
C SER A 261 18.98 3.66 29.36
N LEU A 262 18.90 3.41 28.05
CA LEU A 262 18.40 2.14 27.50
C LEU A 262 19.28 0.97 27.97
N LEU A 263 20.61 1.08 27.90
CA LEU A 263 21.50 0.01 28.36
C LEU A 263 21.31 -0.29 29.86
N LYS A 264 21.14 0.74 30.69
CA LYS A 264 20.79 0.56 32.11
C LYS A 264 19.44 -0.13 32.31
N LEU A 265 18.46 0.15 31.46
CA LEU A 265 17.17 -0.56 31.49
C LEU A 265 17.36 -2.04 31.15
N PHE A 266 18.14 -2.37 30.12
CA PHE A 266 18.44 -3.77 29.75
C PHE A 266 19.24 -4.51 30.83
N ALA A 267 19.97 -3.81 31.69
CA ALA A 267 20.66 -4.38 32.85
C ALA A 267 19.72 -4.71 34.01
N GLN A 268 18.49 -4.13 34.07
CA GLN A 268 17.55 -4.40 35.16
C GLN A 268 17.07 -5.84 35.16
N ASN A 269 16.76 -6.35 36.32
CA ASN A 269 16.21 -7.71 36.48
C ASN A 269 14.70 -7.73 36.20
N THR A 270 14.19 -8.92 35.87
CA THR A 270 12.74 -9.18 35.81
C THR A 270 12.08 -8.81 37.15
N GLY A 271 10.98 -8.10 37.07
CA GLY A 271 10.27 -7.56 38.24
C GLY A 271 10.72 -6.14 38.66
N PHE A 272 11.72 -5.56 37.99
CA PHE A 272 12.05 -4.14 38.17
C PHE A 272 10.82 -3.28 37.78
N VAL A 273 10.52 -2.27 38.58
CA VAL A 273 9.47 -1.27 38.34
C VAL A 273 10.13 0.12 38.27
N SER A 274 9.95 0.82 37.17
CA SER A 274 10.50 2.17 37.01
C SER A 274 9.78 3.17 37.94
N ASP A 275 10.38 4.29 38.18
CA ASP A 275 9.67 5.43 38.77
C ASP A 275 8.57 5.92 37.82
N ILE A 276 7.60 6.63 38.40
CA ILE A 276 6.55 7.28 37.60
C ILE A 276 7.14 8.47 36.88
N LYS A 277 7.04 8.45 35.53
CA LYS A 277 7.43 9.56 34.68
C LYS A 277 6.21 10.42 34.37
N GLU A 278 6.31 11.70 34.62
CA GLU A 278 5.30 12.67 34.22
C GLU A 278 5.57 13.14 32.79
N MET A 279 4.61 12.92 31.90
CA MET A 279 4.59 13.37 30.52
C MET A 279 3.63 14.57 30.38
N PRO A 280 3.64 15.31 29.25
CA PRO A 280 2.71 16.43 29.06
C PRO A 280 1.25 16.05 29.30
N ASP A 281 0.80 14.90 28.78
CA ASP A 281 -0.61 14.51 28.75
C ASP A 281 -0.97 13.35 29.71
N ASP A 282 0.04 12.69 30.32
CA ASP A 282 -0.19 11.52 31.16
C ASP A 282 0.91 11.30 32.21
N PHE A 283 0.72 10.27 33.05
CA PHE A 283 1.73 9.67 33.92
C PHE A 283 1.99 8.25 33.45
N GLN A 284 3.26 7.85 33.33
CA GLN A 284 3.66 6.54 32.85
C GLN A 284 4.65 5.88 33.80
N PHE A 285 4.54 4.57 33.92
CA PHE A 285 5.59 3.72 34.46
C PHE A 285 5.57 2.36 33.78
N TYR A 286 6.69 1.63 33.90
CA TYR A 286 6.81 0.31 33.33
C TYR A 286 7.45 -0.67 34.31
N ALA A 287 7.20 -1.96 34.07
CA ALA A 287 7.88 -3.04 34.78
C ALA A 287 8.52 -3.99 33.78
N VAL A 288 9.71 -4.52 34.08
CA VAL A 288 10.37 -5.56 33.28
C VAL A 288 9.68 -6.89 33.56
N GLN A 289 8.96 -7.44 32.56
CA GLN A 289 8.28 -8.72 32.66
C GLN A 289 9.22 -9.89 32.32
N GLU A 290 9.82 -9.82 31.14
CA GLU A 290 10.65 -10.88 30.59
C GLU A 290 11.83 -10.30 29.80
N LYS A 291 12.85 -11.13 29.66
CA LYS A 291 14.09 -10.80 28.89
C LYS A 291 14.36 -11.92 27.92
N TYR A 292 14.51 -11.57 26.65
CA TYR A 292 14.88 -12.50 25.59
C TYR A 292 16.27 -12.13 25.11
N GLY A 293 17.21 -13.08 25.22
CA GLY A 293 18.60 -12.88 24.80
C GLY A 293 18.75 -12.88 23.28
N ALA A 294 19.78 -12.21 22.81
CA ALA A 294 20.15 -12.22 21.41
C ALA A 294 20.51 -13.64 20.95
N LYS A 295 19.95 -14.08 19.84
CA LYS A 295 20.24 -15.39 19.22
C LYS A 295 20.03 -15.38 17.71
N ILE A 296 20.68 -16.31 17.01
CA ILE A 296 20.28 -16.66 15.65
C ILE A 296 19.07 -17.59 15.78
N LEU A 297 17.98 -17.20 15.12
CA LEU A 297 16.73 -17.97 15.14
C LEU A 297 16.87 -19.23 14.29
N ALA A 298 16.37 -20.35 14.82
CA ALA A 298 16.14 -21.58 14.06
C ALA A 298 14.77 -21.52 13.35
N LEU A 299 14.50 -22.51 12.48
CA LEU A 299 13.22 -22.55 11.73
C LEU A 299 11.98 -22.68 12.62
N ASP A 300 12.11 -23.34 13.75
CA ASP A 300 11.06 -23.55 14.75
C ASP A 300 10.97 -22.47 15.82
N ASP A 301 11.93 -21.54 15.84
CA ASP A 301 11.85 -20.37 16.71
C ASP A 301 10.77 -19.39 16.23
N GLU A 302 10.13 -18.70 17.17
CA GLU A 302 9.24 -17.58 16.86
C GLU A 302 10.02 -16.40 16.29
N VAL A 303 9.51 -15.77 15.23
CA VAL A 303 10.14 -14.58 14.61
C VAL A 303 10.19 -13.37 15.55
N GLN A 304 9.25 -13.31 16.48
CA GLN A 304 9.19 -12.35 17.57
C GLN A 304 8.59 -13.05 18.79
N PRO A 305 9.05 -12.74 20.01
CA PRO A 305 8.47 -13.31 21.21
C PRO A 305 6.94 -13.14 21.28
N ASP A 306 6.25 -14.19 21.72
CA ASP A 306 4.80 -14.23 21.92
C ASP A 306 3.94 -14.01 20.65
N THR A 307 4.48 -14.23 19.46
CA THR A 307 3.71 -14.09 18.19
C THR A 307 3.10 -15.40 17.70
N ALA A 308 3.54 -16.53 18.19
CA ALA A 308 3.21 -17.88 17.72
C ALA A 308 3.51 -18.13 16.23
N ILE A 309 4.23 -17.23 15.56
CA ILE A 309 4.64 -17.36 14.17
C ILE A 309 6.10 -17.79 14.15
N THR A 310 6.38 -18.98 13.66
CA THR A 310 7.74 -19.48 13.53
C THR A 310 8.47 -18.87 12.31
N VAL A 311 9.80 -18.93 12.31
CA VAL A 311 10.61 -18.56 11.13
C VAL A 311 10.17 -19.37 9.91
N TYR A 312 9.86 -20.66 10.10
CA TYR A 312 9.35 -21.53 9.04
C TYR A 312 8.06 -20.99 8.42
N GLU A 313 7.07 -20.64 9.24
CA GLU A 313 5.78 -20.12 8.77
C GLU A 313 5.93 -18.74 8.13
N TYR A 314 6.76 -17.88 8.67
CA TYR A 314 7.09 -16.59 8.10
C TYR A 314 7.71 -16.73 6.70
N ILE A 315 8.72 -17.62 6.53
CA ILE A 315 9.34 -17.88 5.23
C ILE A 315 8.33 -18.47 4.26
N LYS A 316 7.53 -19.45 4.71
CA LYS A 316 6.49 -20.10 3.90
C LYS A 316 5.50 -19.07 3.35
N GLU A 317 5.04 -18.14 4.18
CA GLU A 317 4.13 -17.09 3.77
C GLU A 317 4.80 -16.11 2.79
N GLN A 318 6.04 -15.69 3.07
CA GLN A 318 6.80 -14.79 2.21
C GLN A 318 7.05 -15.41 0.82
N LEU A 319 7.54 -16.65 0.76
CA LEU A 319 7.75 -17.36 -0.50
C LEU A 319 6.42 -17.65 -1.22
N GLY A 320 5.35 -17.93 -0.47
CA GLY A 320 4.01 -18.13 -1.01
C GLY A 320 3.51 -16.88 -1.74
N ARG A 321 3.62 -15.72 -1.12
CA ARG A 321 3.27 -14.44 -1.77
C ARG A 321 4.12 -14.17 -3.02
N GLN A 322 5.42 -14.44 -2.96
CA GLN A 322 6.31 -14.26 -4.11
C GLN A 322 5.95 -15.21 -5.26
N LYS A 323 5.70 -16.48 -4.98
CA LYS A 323 5.28 -17.46 -5.99
C LYS A 323 3.94 -17.09 -6.62
N GLN A 324 2.96 -16.70 -5.80
CA GLN A 324 1.65 -16.27 -6.32
C GLN A 324 1.77 -15.04 -7.21
N ALA A 325 2.58 -14.05 -6.82
CA ALA A 325 2.80 -12.86 -7.63
C ALA A 325 3.50 -13.19 -8.95
N ALA A 326 4.57 -14.02 -8.91
CA ALA A 326 5.28 -14.46 -10.11
C ALA A 326 4.39 -15.32 -11.02
N GLY A 327 3.65 -16.25 -10.44
CA GLY A 327 2.73 -17.11 -11.20
C GLY A 327 1.57 -16.34 -11.81
N PHE A 328 1.07 -15.31 -11.12
CA PHE A 328 0.05 -14.43 -11.71
C PHE A 328 0.62 -13.60 -12.87
N ALA A 329 1.84 -13.08 -12.76
CA ALA A 329 2.50 -12.37 -13.84
C ALA A 329 2.71 -13.26 -15.08
N GLU A 330 3.17 -14.51 -14.88
CA GLU A 330 3.30 -15.50 -15.95
C GLU A 330 1.93 -15.84 -16.57
N ALA A 331 0.89 -16.03 -15.75
CA ALA A 331 -0.47 -16.26 -16.22
C ALA A 331 -0.99 -15.11 -17.08
N VAL A 332 -0.72 -13.86 -16.68
CA VAL A 332 -1.06 -12.67 -17.47
C VAL A 332 -0.34 -12.71 -18.82
N GLU A 333 0.97 -12.97 -18.83
CA GLU A 333 1.76 -13.02 -20.06
C GLU A 333 1.25 -14.10 -21.03
N GLU A 334 0.98 -15.32 -20.54
CA GLU A 334 0.43 -16.41 -21.35
C GLU A 334 -0.95 -16.04 -21.94
N VAL A 335 -1.85 -15.49 -21.12
CA VAL A 335 -3.18 -15.09 -21.55
C VAL A 335 -3.09 -13.99 -22.60
N ILE A 336 -2.28 -12.95 -22.36
CA ILE A 336 -2.08 -11.86 -23.31
C ILE A 336 -1.48 -12.37 -24.63
N LYS A 337 -0.47 -13.23 -24.57
CA LYS A 337 0.11 -13.85 -25.75
C LYS A 337 -0.93 -14.58 -26.60
N SER A 338 -1.87 -15.28 -25.97
CA SER A 338 -2.98 -15.96 -26.66
C SER A 338 -3.98 -14.99 -27.31
N LEU A 339 -4.11 -13.77 -26.80
CA LEU A 339 -5.01 -12.74 -27.31
C LEU A 339 -4.37 -11.83 -28.38
N ARG A 340 -3.04 -11.75 -28.44
CA ARG A 340 -2.30 -10.92 -29.41
C ARG A 340 -2.24 -11.57 -30.80
N LEU A 341 -3.40 -11.89 -31.36
CA LEU A 341 -3.51 -12.41 -32.71
C LEU A 341 -3.81 -11.28 -33.70
N PRO A 342 -3.36 -11.37 -34.97
CA PRO A 342 -3.59 -10.33 -36.00
C PRO A 342 -5.06 -10.02 -36.27
N GLU A 343 -5.95 -11.00 -36.06
CA GLU A 343 -7.40 -10.81 -36.15
C GLU A 343 -7.99 -10.00 -35.00
N ASN A 344 -7.34 -9.96 -33.83
CA ASN A 344 -7.86 -9.32 -32.61
C ASN A 344 -7.48 -7.84 -32.50
N TYR A 345 -6.39 -7.40 -33.13
CA TYR A 345 -6.01 -5.99 -33.16
C TYR A 345 -5.20 -5.64 -34.42
N GLN A 346 -5.15 -4.35 -34.72
CA GLN A 346 -4.43 -3.83 -35.87
C GLN A 346 -3.71 -2.52 -35.50
N MET A 347 -2.40 -2.49 -35.67
CA MET A 347 -1.63 -1.25 -35.62
C MET A 347 -1.95 -0.40 -36.86
N LEU A 348 -2.45 0.80 -36.64
CA LEU A 348 -2.74 1.76 -37.73
C LEU A 348 -1.55 2.66 -38.00
N LYS A 349 -0.62 2.77 -37.06
CA LYS A 349 0.65 3.49 -37.17
C LYS A 349 1.77 2.61 -36.64
N SER A 350 2.88 2.55 -37.37
CA SER A 350 4.07 1.76 -37.03
C SER A 350 5.33 2.43 -37.58
N GLY A 351 6.51 1.96 -37.15
CA GLY A 351 7.79 2.47 -37.59
C GLY A 351 7.94 3.98 -37.40
N ASP A 352 8.53 4.66 -38.39
CA ASP A 352 8.80 6.11 -38.32
C ASP A 352 7.53 6.95 -38.21
N ALA A 353 6.40 6.50 -38.80
CA ALA A 353 5.12 7.19 -38.68
C ALA A 353 4.60 7.21 -37.24
N LEU A 354 4.82 6.13 -36.50
CA LEU A 354 4.51 6.09 -35.07
C LEU A 354 5.51 6.91 -34.25
N ASN A 355 6.81 6.76 -34.53
CA ASN A 355 7.87 7.49 -33.84
C ASN A 355 7.62 9.02 -33.86
N LYS A 356 7.32 9.58 -35.03
CA LYS A 356 6.98 11.01 -35.16
C LYS A 356 5.78 11.44 -34.32
N LEU A 357 4.78 10.57 -34.14
CA LEU A 357 3.63 10.85 -33.32
C LEU A 357 3.93 10.77 -31.81
N LEU A 358 5.09 10.20 -31.44
CA LEU A 358 5.53 10.04 -30.06
C LEU A 358 6.61 11.05 -29.62
N GLU A 359 6.99 12.01 -30.48
CA GLU A 359 8.02 13.03 -30.22
C GLU A 359 7.55 14.21 -29.33
N TRP A 360 6.48 14.08 -28.60
CA TRP A 360 5.99 15.09 -27.64
C TRP A 360 6.49 14.86 -26.22
#